data_fdaa6299a5d1d5fb698b07166b4ceeff
#
_entry.id   fdaa6299a5d1d5fb698b07166b4ceeff
#
_cell.length_a   1.000
_cell.length_b   1.000
_cell.length_c   1.000
_cell.angle_alpha   90.00
_cell.angle_beta   90.00
_cell.angle_gamma   90.00
#
_symmetry.space_group_name_H-M   'P 1'
#
loop_
_entity.id
_entity.type
_entity.pdbx_description
1 polymer ?
#
loop_
_entity_poly.entity_id
_entity_poly.type
_entity_poly.pdbx_seq_one_letter_code
_entity_poly.pdbx_strand_id
1 'polypeptide(L)'
;MYQLEQMVIGWVERYDLVYQTSLLFRIIAAGFSGYLIGYERKNRNKGAGMRTHAIVAMGAALMMVVSKYGFQDIPRFDASRIAAQIVSGIGFLGAGVIFVKNNSVSGLTTAAGIWATAGVGMAIGAGAYYLGCGSAFLLVMIQVLLHDVPFLSKEPYRCMLKISTSHYDAVITELFHKLNEDKVKVLNVKIGKSKDATKIELDLLYPAGYEKNDLVLRLSNDKRIDSING
;
A
#
# COMPACT_ATOMS: atom_id res chain seq x y z
N MET A 1 48.82 2.52 26.55
CA MET A 1 47.77 3.40 26.01
C MET A 1 48.13 3.88 24.58
N TYR A 2 49.29 4.52 24.38
CA TYR A 2 49.74 5.02 23.06
C TYR A 2 49.81 3.95 21.94
N GLN A 3 50.28 2.74 22.21
CA GLN A 3 50.35 1.66 21.21
C GLN A 3 48.97 1.16 20.79
N LEU A 4 48.00 1.10 21.67
CA LEU A 4 46.61 0.77 21.35
C LEU A 4 45.97 1.84 20.48
N GLU A 5 46.26 3.11 20.79
CA GLU A 5 45.77 4.26 20.02
C GLU A 5 46.30 4.25 18.58
N GLN A 6 47.59 4.02 18.38
CA GLN A 6 48.23 3.90 17.06
C GLN A 6 47.70 2.69 16.27
N MET A 7 47.45 1.58 16.97
CA MET A 7 46.86 0.39 16.33
C MET A 7 45.41 0.65 15.85
N VAL A 8 44.61 1.33 16.68
CA VAL A 8 43.22 1.68 16.29
C VAL A 8 43.23 2.68 15.14
N ILE A 9 44.08 3.70 15.16
CA ILE A 9 44.24 4.68 14.08
C ILE A 9 44.62 3.94 12.76
N GLY A 10 45.62 3.06 12.82
CA GLY A 10 46.05 2.28 11.66
C GLY A 10 44.98 1.36 11.09
N TRP A 11 44.11 0.82 11.94
CA TRP A 11 42.93 0.06 11.51
C TRP A 11 41.88 0.97 10.83
N VAL A 12 41.58 2.12 11.44
CA VAL A 12 40.62 3.10 10.89
C VAL A 12 41.06 3.58 9.52
N GLU A 13 42.35 3.91 9.35
CA GLU A 13 42.91 4.33 8.06
C GLU A 13 42.94 3.20 7.02
N ARG A 14 43.34 1.98 7.43
CA ARG A 14 43.45 0.81 6.52
C ARG A 14 42.11 0.40 5.91
N TYR A 15 41.02 0.48 6.69
CA TYR A 15 39.70 0.05 6.26
C TYR A 15 38.78 1.20 5.86
N ASP A 16 39.28 2.44 5.86
CA ASP A 16 38.48 3.64 5.60
C ASP A 16 37.16 3.65 6.41
N LEU A 17 37.26 3.30 7.68
CA LEU A 17 36.07 3.10 8.53
C LEU A 17 35.20 4.34 8.63
N VAL A 18 35.78 5.53 8.52
CA VAL A 18 35.03 6.80 8.55
C VAL A 18 34.12 6.89 7.33
N TYR A 19 34.64 6.56 6.15
CA TYR A 19 33.87 6.56 4.93
C TYR A 19 32.77 5.49 4.94
N GLN A 20 33.10 4.24 5.29
CA GLN A 20 32.14 3.15 5.37
C GLN A 20 31.04 3.44 6.40
N THR A 21 31.38 4.04 7.54
CA THR A 21 30.40 4.48 8.55
C THR A 21 29.46 5.53 7.97
N SER A 22 29.95 6.48 7.18
CA SER A 22 29.11 7.47 6.50
C SER A 22 28.09 6.83 5.53
N LEU A 23 28.49 5.77 4.81
CA LEU A 23 27.58 5.00 3.94
C LEU A 23 26.54 4.24 4.76
N LEU A 24 26.93 3.68 5.89
CA LEU A 24 26.00 3.00 6.80
C LEU A 24 24.95 3.97 7.37
N PHE A 25 25.35 5.19 7.73
CA PHE A 25 24.41 6.22 8.16
C PHE A 25 23.37 6.58 7.11
N ARG A 26 23.72 6.54 5.81
CA ARG A 26 22.75 6.73 4.72
C ARG A 26 21.66 5.66 4.74
N ILE A 27 22.05 4.39 4.93
CA ILE A 27 21.12 3.28 4.99
C ILE A 27 20.19 3.41 6.20
N ILE A 28 20.72 3.80 7.36
CA ILE A 28 19.94 4.05 8.57
C ILE A 28 18.97 5.21 8.36
N ALA A 29 19.43 6.33 7.80
CA ALA A 29 18.58 7.49 7.49
C ALA A 29 17.44 7.15 6.50
N ALA A 30 17.76 6.33 5.50
CA ALA A 30 16.75 5.82 4.57
C ALA A 30 15.70 4.96 5.29
N GLY A 31 16.14 4.06 6.18
CA GLY A 31 15.26 3.25 7.00
C GLY A 31 14.34 4.08 7.90
N PHE A 32 14.88 5.11 8.52
CA PHE A 32 14.10 6.05 9.33
C PHE A 32 13.05 6.80 8.49
N SER A 33 13.43 7.28 7.30
CA SER A 33 12.49 7.93 6.38
C SER A 33 11.38 6.97 5.93
N GLY A 34 11.72 5.72 5.61
CA GLY A 34 10.75 4.68 5.29
C GLY A 34 9.84 4.35 6.48
N TYR A 35 10.39 4.31 7.70
CA TYR A 35 9.60 4.12 8.92
C TYR A 35 8.54 5.21 9.09
N LEU A 36 8.88 6.49 8.87
CA LEU A 36 7.94 7.61 8.97
C LEU A 36 6.82 7.49 7.93
N ILE A 37 7.14 7.15 6.68
CA ILE A 37 6.14 6.90 5.62
C ILE A 37 5.21 5.75 6.04
N GLY A 38 5.78 4.65 6.54
CA GLY A 38 5.02 3.48 6.97
C GLY A 38 4.20 3.70 8.24
N TYR A 39 4.59 4.64 9.10
CA TYR A 39 3.84 5.00 10.31
C TYR A 39 2.47 5.59 9.96
N GLU A 40 2.42 6.50 8.99
CA GLU A 40 1.17 7.03 8.46
C GLU A 40 0.30 5.90 7.90
N ARG A 41 0.88 5.00 7.10
CA ARG A 41 0.16 3.86 6.49
C ARG A 41 -0.44 2.91 7.53
N LYS A 42 0.31 2.60 8.59
CA LYS A 42 -0.19 1.77 9.70
C LYS A 42 -1.40 2.40 10.39
N ASN A 43 -1.34 3.69 10.68
CA ASN A 43 -2.42 4.40 11.36
C ASN A 43 -3.74 4.38 10.57
N ARG A 44 -3.65 4.17 9.25
CA ARG A 44 -4.80 4.10 8.34
C ARG A 44 -5.18 2.68 7.90
N ASN A 45 -4.69 1.66 8.60
CA ASN A 45 -4.98 0.25 8.32
C ASN A 45 -4.71 -0.18 6.87
N LYS A 46 -3.69 0.39 6.22
CA LYS A 46 -3.26 0.00 4.87
C LYS A 46 -2.30 -1.19 4.91
N GLY A 47 -2.30 -2.01 3.85
CA GLY A 47 -1.65 -3.33 3.83
C GLY A 47 -0.14 -3.36 4.11
N ALA A 48 0.64 -2.33 3.75
CA ALA A 48 2.07 -2.20 4.06
C ALA A 48 2.28 -1.11 5.12
N GLY A 49 2.89 -1.46 6.25
CA GLY A 49 3.12 -0.58 7.39
C GLY A 49 4.59 -0.20 7.59
N MET A 50 4.94 0.21 8.81
CA MET A 50 6.25 0.72 9.19
C MET A 50 7.42 -0.20 8.83
N ARG A 51 7.32 -1.50 9.16
CA ARG A 51 8.38 -2.48 8.90
C ARG A 51 8.66 -2.62 7.41
N THR A 52 7.62 -2.75 6.60
CA THR A 52 7.73 -2.93 5.16
C THR A 52 8.40 -1.72 4.51
N HIS A 53 7.92 -0.49 4.80
CA HIS A 53 8.49 0.72 4.22
C HIS A 53 9.93 0.97 4.70
N ALA A 54 10.24 0.73 5.98
CA ALA A 54 11.61 0.85 6.49
C ALA A 54 12.57 -0.10 5.77
N ILE A 55 12.21 -1.40 5.65
CA ILE A 55 13.04 -2.40 4.98
C ILE A 55 13.21 -2.09 3.49
N VAL A 56 12.15 -1.66 2.81
CA VAL A 56 12.21 -1.26 1.40
C VAL A 56 13.17 -0.08 1.19
N ALA A 57 13.07 0.96 2.02
CA ALA A 57 13.97 2.11 1.94
C ALA A 57 15.42 1.75 2.24
N MET A 58 15.66 0.94 3.28
CA MET A 58 17.01 0.44 3.63
C MET A 58 17.61 -0.41 2.51
N GLY A 59 16.84 -1.35 1.97
CA GLY A 59 17.28 -2.21 0.87
C GLY A 59 17.62 -1.42 -0.39
N ALA A 60 16.74 -0.47 -0.76
CA ALA A 60 16.98 0.41 -1.90
C ALA A 60 18.21 1.31 -1.70
N ALA A 61 18.41 1.84 -0.48
CA ALA A 61 19.58 2.63 -0.14
C ALA A 61 20.89 1.80 -0.17
N LEU A 62 20.87 0.59 0.39
CA LEU A 62 22.00 -0.34 0.33
C LEU A 62 22.39 -0.65 -1.12
N MET A 63 21.43 -1.05 -1.95
CA MET A 63 21.69 -1.35 -3.36
C MET A 63 22.20 -0.11 -4.13
N MET A 64 21.68 1.09 -3.80
CA MET A 64 22.16 2.33 -4.38
C MET A 64 23.58 2.70 -3.93
N VAL A 65 23.91 2.46 -2.67
CA VAL A 65 25.30 2.61 -2.15
C VAL A 65 26.22 1.68 -2.91
N VAL A 66 25.89 0.40 -3.03
CA VAL A 66 26.67 -0.57 -3.81
C VAL A 66 26.79 -0.14 -5.28
N SER A 67 25.67 0.31 -5.88
CA SER A 67 25.64 0.79 -7.25
C SER A 67 26.60 1.95 -7.50
N LYS A 68 26.69 2.91 -6.57
CA LYS A 68 27.47 4.12 -6.77
C LYS A 68 28.92 4.01 -6.29
N TYR A 69 29.17 3.20 -5.27
CA TYR A 69 30.44 3.18 -4.55
C TYR A 69 31.13 1.81 -4.53
N GLY A 70 30.44 0.73 -4.90
CA GLY A 70 30.95 -0.63 -4.78
C GLY A 70 31.93 -1.06 -5.87
N PHE A 71 32.06 -0.29 -6.96
CA PHE A 71 32.84 -0.66 -8.14
C PHE A 71 33.76 0.45 -8.62
N GLN A 72 34.21 1.32 -7.71
CA GLN A 72 35.06 2.48 -8.04
C GLN A 72 36.46 2.08 -8.55
N ASP A 73 36.87 0.86 -8.29
CA ASP A 73 38.10 0.23 -8.80
C ASP A 73 38.03 -0.17 -10.25
N ILE A 74 36.83 -0.19 -10.87
CA ILE A 74 36.63 -0.59 -12.25
C ILE A 74 36.56 0.66 -13.16
N PRO A 75 37.51 0.82 -14.13
CA PRO A 75 37.45 1.94 -15.06
C PRO A 75 36.17 1.95 -15.90
N ARG A 76 35.55 3.12 -16.04
CA ARG A 76 34.32 3.33 -16.82
C ARG A 76 33.11 2.52 -16.33
N PHE A 77 33.07 2.26 -15.03
CA PHE A 77 31.92 1.64 -14.38
C PHE A 77 30.66 2.51 -14.53
N ASP A 78 29.53 1.85 -14.83
CA ASP A 78 28.22 2.52 -14.97
C ASP A 78 27.35 2.26 -13.72
N ALA A 79 27.31 3.25 -12.85
CA ALA A 79 26.52 3.21 -11.61
C ALA A 79 25.01 3.15 -11.85
N SER A 80 24.50 3.45 -13.04
CA SER A 80 23.06 3.46 -13.32
C SER A 80 22.46 2.05 -13.47
N ARG A 81 23.27 1.05 -13.80
CA ARG A 81 22.78 -0.31 -14.12
C ARG A 81 22.09 -0.99 -12.95
N ILE A 82 22.73 -0.99 -11.76
CA ILE A 82 22.12 -1.58 -10.56
C ILE A 82 20.95 -0.70 -10.11
N ALA A 83 21.09 0.63 -10.16
CA ALA A 83 20.02 1.55 -9.84
C ALA A 83 18.75 1.30 -10.70
N ALA A 84 18.90 1.06 -12.00
CA ALA A 84 17.78 0.70 -12.89
C ALA A 84 17.10 -0.60 -12.46
N GLN A 85 17.88 -1.60 -12.02
CA GLN A 85 17.33 -2.88 -11.54
C GLN A 85 16.56 -2.75 -10.21
N ILE A 86 16.93 -1.78 -9.36
CA ILE A 86 16.14 -1.49 -8.15
C ILE A 86 14.71 -1.06 -8.55
N VAL A 87 14.61 -0.11 -9.49
CA VAL A 87 13.31 0.40 -9.97
C VAL A 87 12.45 -0.71 -10.57
N SER A 88 13.05 -1.59 -11.36
CA SER A 88 12.36 -2.75 -11.93
C SER A 88 11.97 -3.78 -10.88
N GLY A 89 12.89 -4.14 -9.98
CA GLY A 89 12.70 -5.16 -8.95
C GLY A 89 11.63 -4.78 -7.93
N ILE A 90 11.55 -3.51 -7.54
CA ILE A 90 10.53 -3.06 -6.60
C ILE A 90 9.13 -3.09 -7.24
N GLY A 91 9.03 -2.99 -8.57
CA GLY A 91 7.77 -3.17 -9.30
C GLY A 91 7.17 -4.55 -9.10
N PHE A 92 8.00 -5.60 -9.00
CA PHE A 92 7.54 -6.96 -8.69
C PHE A 92 6.92 -7.06 -7.29
N LEU A 93 7.55 -6.45 -6.27
CA LEU A 93 7.00 -6.39 -4.92
C LEU A 93 5.70 -5.57 -4.88
N GLY A 94 5.65 -4.46 -5.62
CA GLY A 94 4.45 -3.65 -5.78
C GLY A 94 3.30 -4.45 -6.40
N ALA A 95 3.55 -5.20 -7.46
CA ALA A 95 2.56 -6.06 -8.08
C ALA A 95 2.04 -7.14 -7.12
N GLY A 96 2.91 -7.68 -6.26
CA GLY A 96 2.55 -8.71 -5.26
C GLY A 96 1.57 -8.25 -4.18
N VAL A 97 1.35 -6.95 -4.00
CA VAL A 97 0.37 -6.41 -3.03
C VAL A 97 -0.94 -5.97 -3.67
N ILE A 98 -1.09 -6.11 -4.98
CA ILE A 98 -2.31 -5.79 -5.72
C ILE A 98 -3.17 -7.05 -5.83
N PHE A 99 -4.39 -6.98 -5.33
CA PHE A 99 -5.34 -8.09 -5.36
C PHE A 99 -6.59 -7.71 -6.14
N VAL A 100 -7.05 -8.64 -6.96
CA VAL A 100 -8.35 -8.55 -7.65
C VAL A 100 -9.31 -9.54 -6.99
N LYS A 101 -10.36 -9.03 -6.36
CA LYS A 101 -11.40 -9.85 -5.74
C LYS A 101 -12.77 -9.29 -6.09
N ASN A 102 -13.66 -10.16 -6.58
CA ASN A 102 -15.05 -9.79 -6.92
C ASN A 102 -15.14 -8.53 -7.81
N ASN A 103 -14.33 -8.45 -8.86
CA ASN A 103 -14.26 -7.31 -9.78
C ASN A 103 -13.79 -5.97 -9.14
N SER A 104 -13.25 -6.02 -7.93
CA SER A 104 -12.64 -4.88 -7.23
C SER A 104 -11.13 -5.07 -7.15
N VAL A 105 -10.38 -4.00 -7.44
CA VAL A 105 -8.91 -3.97 -7.35
C VAL A 105 -8.53 -3.27 -6.07
N SER A 106 -7.71 -3.90 -5.24
CA SER A 106 -7.17 -3.33 -4.00
C SER A 106 -5.65 -3.37 -3.99
N GLY A 107 -5.02 -2.52 -3.18
CA GLY A 107 -3.57 -2.49 -3.02
C GLY A 107 -2.83 -1.53 -3.95
N LEU A 108 -3.48 -0.86 -4.91
CA LEU A 108 -2.83 0.07 -5.85
C LEU A 108 -2.06 1.19 -5.15
N THR A 109 -2.70 1.87 -4.19
CA THR A 109 -2.05 2.93 -3.40
C THR A 109 -0.90 2.40 -2.54
N THR A 110 -1.03 1.16 -2.03
CA THR A 110 0.02 0.48 -1.27
C THR A 110 1.22 0.18 -2.16
N ALA A 111 0.99 -0.35 -3.35
CA ALA A 111 2.04 -0.62 -4.35
C ALA A 111 2.79 0.66 -4.75
N ALA A 112 2.06 1.73 -5.06
CA ALA A 112 2.63 3.04 -5.37
C ALA A 112 3.46 3.60 -4.20
N GLY A 113 2.96 3.45 -2.95
CA GLY A 113 3.68 3.86 -1.75
C GLY A 113 5.00 3.09 -1.55
N ILE A 114 5.01 1.79 -1.76
CA ILE A 114 6.22 0.95 -1.69
C ILE A 114 7.23 1.40 -2.75
N TRP A 115 6.77 1.60 -4.00
CA TRP A 115 7.61 2.04 -5.11
C TRP A 115 8.25 3.41 -4.83
N ALA A 116 7.46 4.38 -4.38
CA ALA A 116 7.95 5.72 -4.03
C ALA A 116 8.93 5.70 -2.83
N THR A 117 8.69 4.84 -1.84
CA THR A 117 9.58 4.65 -0.68
C THR A 117 10.94 4.11 -1.10
N ALA A 118 11.00 3.21 -2.09
CA ALA A 118 12.26 2.76 -2.66
C ALA A 118 13.02 3.92 -3.32
N GLY A 119 12.34 4.80 -4.06
CA GLY A 119 12.92 6.02 -4.62
C GLY A 119 13.54 6.95 -3.55
N VAL A 120 12.86 7.13 -2.42
CA VAL A 120 13.41 7.86 -1.25
C VAL A 120 14.69 7.19 -0.75
N GLY A 121 14.68 5.87 -0.58
CA GLY A 121 15.85 5.09 -0.19
C GLY A 121 17.03 5.26 -1.17
N MET A 122 16.76 5.18 -2.47
CA MET A 122 17.77 5.39 -3.52
C MET A 122 18.39 6.80 -3.43
N ALA A 123 17.56 7.83 -3.27
CA ALA A 123 18.04 9.21 -3.18
C ALA A 123 18.97 9.41 -1.96
N ILE A 124 18.58 8.91 -0.79
CA ILE A 124 19.39 9.01 0.43
C ILE A 124 20.68 8.16 0.30
N GLY A 125 20.60 6.95 -0.23
CA GLY A 125 21.73 6.07 -0.51
C GLY A 125 22.74 6.71 -1.47
N ALA A 126 22.26 7.40 -2.50
CA ALA A 126 23.09 8.18 -3.43
C ALA A 126 23.76 9.40 -2.79
N GLY A 127 23.35 9.83 -1.59
CA GLY A 127 23.82 11.03 -0.89
C GLY A 127 23.00 12.30 -1.21
N ALA A 128 21.89 12.17 -1.94
CA ALA A 128 20.97 13.28 -2.23
C ALA A 128 19.97 13.49 -1.07
N TYR A 129 20.46 13.89 0.10
CA TYR A 129 19.67 13.93 1.34
C TYR A 129 18.48 14.88 1.26
N TYR A 130 18.67 16.11 0.74
CA TYR A 130 17.57 17.07 0.59
C TYR A 130 16.44 16.52 -0.29
N LEU A 131 16.82 15.87 -1.39
CA LEU A 131 15.85 15.26 -2.29
C LEU A 131 15.13 14.08 -1.59
N GLY A 132 15.89 13.19 -0.95
CA GLY A 132 15.31 12.02 -0.27
C GLY A 132 14.41 12.39 0.91
N CYS A 133 14.89 13.21 1.84
CA CYS A 133 14.11 13.64 3.00
C CYS A 133 12.92 14.53 2.60
N GLY A 134 13.11 15.45 1.65
CA GLY A 134 12.04 16.27 1.10
C GLY A 134 10.96 15.44 0.42
N SER A 135 11.35 14.43 -0.37
CA SER A 135 10.40 13.50 -0.99
C SER A 135 9.65 12.66 0.03
N ALA A 136 10.32 12.19 1.09
CA ALA A 136 9.67 11.47 2.19
C ALA A 136 8.61 12.34 2.88
N PHE A 137 8.95 13.61 3.17
CA PHE A 137 8.01 14.56 3.74
C PHE A 137 6.81 14.82 2.83
N LEU A 138 7.04 15.06 1.52
CA LEU A 138 5.98 15.25 0.54
C LEU A 138 5.08 14.03 0.41
N LEU A 139 5.63 12.81 0.44
CA LEU A 139 4.84 11.59 0.40
C LEU A 139 3.92 11.48 1.61
N VAL A 140 4.42 11.72 2.82
CA VAL A 140 3.61 11.70 4.03
C VAL A 140 2.55 12.79 3.96
N MET A 141 2.91 14.01 3.58
CA MET A 141 2.00 15.14 3.45
C MET A 141 0.85 14.83 2.47
N ILE A 142 1.17 14.32 1.28
CA ILE A 142 0.16 13.96 0.27
C ILE A 142 -0.76 12.86 0.81
N GLN A 143 -0.21 11.83 1.46
CA GLN A 143 -1.00 10.73 2.03
C GLN A 143 -1.98 11.23 3.10
N VAL A 144 -1.56 12.17 3.94
CA VAL A 144 -2.41 12.80 4.95
C VAL A 144 -3.47 13.68 4.30
N LEU A 145 -3.07 14.61 3.44
CA LEU A 145 -3.98 15.59 2.82
C LEU A 145 -5.07 14.91 1.96
N LEU A 146 -4.68 13.96 1.11
CA LEU A 146 -5.63 13.27 0.24
C LEU A 146 -6.62 12.38 1.00
N HIS A 147 -6.28 11.97 2.22
CA HIS A 147 -7.20 11.19 3.04
C HIS A 147 -8.28 12.04 3.69
N ASP A 148 -7.91 13.23 4.17
CA ASP A 148 -8.79 14.09 4.95
C ASP A 148 -9.68 14.99 4.06
N VAL A 149 -9.48 14.98 2.73
CA VAL A 149 -10.35 15.67 1.78
C VAL A 149 -11.58 14.82 1.48
N PRO A 150 -12.78 15.18 1.95
CA PRO A 150 -14.00 14.36 1.82
C PRO A 150 -14.39 14.05 0.37
N PHE A 151 -13.99 14.93 -0.56
CA PHE A 151 -14.26 14.80 -1.99
C PHE A 151 -13.40 13.71 -2.66
N LEU A 152 -12.17 13.46 -2.17
CA LEU A 152 -11.24 12.46 -2.72
C LEU A 152 -11.23 11.13 -1.94
N SER A 153 -11.67 11.13 -0.67
CA SER A 153 -11.61 9.95 0.19
C SER A 153 -12.81 9.01 0.03
N LYS A 154 -13.86 9.48 -0.64
CA LYS A 154 -15.12 8.74 -0.78
C LYS A 154 -15.28 8.28 -2.22
N GLU A 155 -14.52 7.26 -2.61
CA GLU A 155 -14.77 6.59 -3.90
C GLU A 155 -15.97 5.64 -3.80
N PRO A 156 -16.82 5.59 -4.84
CA PRO A 156 -17.84 4.55 -4.94
C PRO A 156 -17.17 3.17 -4.91
N TYR A 157 -17.65 2.28 -4.07
CA TYR A 157 -17.07 0.94 -3.98
C TYR A 157 -18.06 -0.15 -4.39
N ARG A 158 -17.53 -1.20 -5.01
CA ARG A 158 -18.32 -2.37 -5.40
C ARG A 158 -18.36 -3.39 -4.27
N CYS A 159 -19.53 -3.95 -4.04
CA CYS A 159 -19.69 -5.07 -3.13
C CYS A 159 -20.75 -6.04 -3.66
N MET A 160 -20.51 -7.31 -3.41
CA MET A 160 -21.45 -8.37 -3.76
C MET A 160 -22.35 -8.64 -2.55
N LEU A 161 -23.65 -8.53 -2.72
CA LEU A 161 -24.67 -8.87 -1.72
C LEU A 161 -25.33 -10.17 -2.13
N LYS A 162 -25.35 -11.16 -1.25
CA LYS A 162 -26.00 -12.45 -1.45
C LYS A 162 -27.16 -12.57 -0.48
N ILE A 163 -28.34 -12.80 -1.01
CA ILE A 163 -29.58 -12.96 -0.24
C ILE A 163 -30.19 -14.31 -0.60
N SER A 164 -30.64 -15.04 0.41
CA SER A 164 -31.48 -16.22 0.23
C SER A 164 -32.85 -15.93 0.82
N THR A 165 -33.91 -16.19 0.05
CA THR A 165 -35.30 -15.94 0.48
C THR A 165 -36.25 -16.96 -0.12
N SER A 166 -37.25 -17.33 0.69
CA SER A 166 -38.40 -18.16 0.26
C SER A 166 -39.51 -17.31 -0.36
N HIS A 167 -39.46 -15.96 -0.20
CA HIS A 167 -40.47 -15.00 -0.64
C HIS A 167 -39.93 -14.04 -1.71
N TYR A 168 -39.48 -14.58 -2.84
CA TYR A 168 -38.74 -13.84 -3.88
C TYR A 168 -39.43 -12.57 -4.36
N ASP A 169 -40.72 -12.65 -4.80
CA ASP A 169 -41.40 -11.52 -5.44
C ASP A 169 -41.57 -10.30 -4.52
N ALA A 170 -41.87 -10.56 -3.25
CA ALA A 170 -42.05 -9.49 -2.26
C ALA A 170 -40.71 -8.86 -1.87
N VAL A 171 -39.67 -9.70 -1.66
CA VAL A 171 -38.33 -9.22 -1.24
C VAL A 171 -37.64 -8.45 -2.35
N ILE A 172 -37.73 -8.91 -3.62
CA ILE A 172 -37.01 -8.28 -4.73
C ILE A 172 -37.51 -6.86 -4.99
N THR A 173 -38.84 -6.66 -4.98
CA THR A 173 -39.43 -5.34 -5.25
C THR A 173 -39.05 -4.33 -4.17
N GLU A 174 -39.15 -4.71 -2.89
CA GLU A 174 -38.79 -3.85 -1.79
C GLU A 174 -37.26 -3.57 -1.73
N LEU A 175 -36.46 -4.58 -2.05
CA LEU A 175 -35.00 -4.44 -2.12
C LEU A 175 -34.58 -3.41 -3.17
N PHE A 176 -35.14 -3.51 -4.41
CA PHE A 176 -34.83 -2.54 -5.45
C PHE A 176 -35.30 -1.12 -5.10
N HIS A 177 -36.45 -1.00 -4.43
CA HIS A 177 -36.92 0.30 -3.96
C HIS A 177 -35.95 0.92 -2.94
N LYS A 178 -35.53 0.16 -1.94
CA LYS A 178 -34.53 0.60 -0.94
C LYS A 178 -33.18 0.96 -1.57
N LEU A 179 -32.68 0.13 -2.51
CA LEU A 179 -31.44 0.40 -3.20
C LEU A 179 -31.49 1.69 -4.02
N ASN A 180 -32.65 1.99 -4.63
CA ASN A 180 -32.85 3.20 -5.41
C ASN A 180 -32.94 4.44 -4.50
N GLU A 181 -33.64 4.36 -3.36
CA GLU A 181 -33.69 5.42 -2.35
C GLU A 181 -32.28 5.78 -1.82
N ASP A 182 -31.48 4.76 -1.55
CA ASP A 182 -30.11 4.90 -1.07
C ASP A 182 -29.09 5.25 -2.20
N LYS A 183 -29.57 5.45 -3.43
CA LYS A 183 -28.74 5.73 -4.63
C LYS A 183 -27.67 4.65 -4.90
N VAL A 184 -27.92 3.42 -4.46
CA VAL A 184 -27.06 2.26 -4.73
C VAL A 184 -27.35 1.73 -6.12
N LYS A 185 -26.36 1.71 -7.00
CA LYS A 185 -26.54 1.22 -8.37
C LYS A 185 -26.36 -0.30 -8.41
N VAL A 186 -27.31 -1.00 -9.01
CA VAL A 186 -27.20 -2.43 -9.29
C VAL A 186 -26.49 -2.60 -10.62
N LEU A 187 -25.32 -3.24 -10.62
CA LEU A 187 -24.51 -3.49 -11.81
C LEU A 187 -24.85 -4.82 -12.47
N ASN A 188 -25.12 -5.85 -11.66
CA ASN A 188 -25.47 -7.17 -12.13
C ASN A 188 -26.36 -7.90 -11.12
N VAL A 189 -27.23 -8.77 -11.64
CA VAL A 189 -28.13 -9.62 -10.84
C VAL A 189 -28.00 -11.04 -11.32
N LYS A 190 -27.72 -11.96 -10.40
CA LYS A 190 -27.78 -13.40 -10.67
C LYS A 190 -28.80 -14.02 -9.75
N ILE A 191 -29.72 -14.77 -10.33
CA ILE A 191 -30.79 -15.43 -9.59
C ILE A 191 -30.66 -16.93 -9.80
N GLY A 192 -30.50 -17.66 -8.71
CA GLY A 192 -30.45 -19.11 -8.66
C GLY A 192 -31.66 -19.64 -7.90
N LYS A 193 -32.54 -20.38 -8.57
CA LYS A 193 -33.67 -21.04 -7.90
C LYS A 193 -33.26 -22.42 -7.40
N SER A 194 -33.53 -22.70 -6.11
CA SER A 194 -33.40 -24.01 -5.48
C SER A 194 -34.77 -24.47 -5.01
N LYS A 195 -34.93 -25.74 -4.61
CA LYS A 195 -36.21 -26.31 -4.22
C LYS A 195 -36.87 -25.57 -3.03
N ASP A 196 -36.05 -25.08 -2.08
CA ASP A 196 -36.51 -24.52 -0.81
C ASP A 196 -36.29 -23.01 -0.70
N ALA A 197 -35.43 -22.39 -1.51
CA ALA A 197 -35.15 -20.95 -1.45
C ALA A 197 -34.59 -20.42 -2.77
N THR A 198 -34.83 -19.14 -3.05
CA THR A 198 -34.21 -18.43 -4.19
C THR A 198 -32.99 -17.67 -3.69
N LYS A 199 -31.85 -17.92 -4.32
CA LYS A 199 -30.58 -17.21 -4.06
C LYS A 199 -30.45 -16.05 -5.04
N ILE A 200 -30.27 -14.85 -4.52
CA ILE A 200 -30.09 -13.61 -5.29
C ILE A 200 -28.68 -13.10 -4.99
N GLU A 201 -27.85 -13.00 -6.02
CA GLU A 201 -26.53 -12.35 -5.92
C GLU A 201 -26.59 -11.02 -6.67
N LEU A 202 -26.35 -9.94 -5.96
CA LEU A 202 -26.35 -8.58 -6.49
C LEU A 202 -24.93 -8.02 -6.46
N ASP A 203 -24.48 -7.53 -7.61
CA ASP A 203 -23.25 -6.73 -7.69
C ASP A 203 -23.66 -5.26 -7.59
N LEU A 204 -23.33 -4.63 -6.47
CA LEU A 204 -23.79 -3.30 -6.10
C LEU A 204 -22.65 -2.31 -6.14
N LEU A 205 -22.90 -1.12 -6.68
CA LEU A 205 -22.02 0.04 -6.59
C LEU A 205 -22.62 1.02 -5.58
N TYR A 206 -21.99 1.08 -4.42
CA TYR A 206 -22.38 1.99 -3.35
C TYR A 206 -21.87 3.41 -3.62
N PRO A 207 -22.70 4.44 -3.37
CA PRO A 207 -22.24 5.81 -3.46
C PRO A 207 -21.16 6.11 -2.44
N ALA A 208 -20.38 7.13 -2.73
CA ALA A 208 -19.31 7.59 -1.86
C ALA A 208 -19.81 7.89 -0.44
N GLY A 209 -19.20 7.25 0.57
CA GLY A 209 -19.54 7.44 1.99
C GLY A 209 -20.75 6.69 2.49
N TYR A 210 -21.31 5.77 1.74
CA TYR A 210 -22.39 4.90 2.19
C TYR A 210 -21.85 3.80 3.11
N GLU A 211 -22.52 3.59 4.27
CA GLU A 211 -22.15 2.51 5.19
C GLU A 211 -22.87 1.22 4.83
N LYS A 212 -22.14 0.27 4.26
CA LYS A 212 -22.67 -1.05 3.90
C LYS A 212 -23.40 -1.76 5.03
N ASN A 213 -22.89 -1.64 6.24
CA ASN A 213 -23.47 -2.30 7.42
C ASN A 213 -24.89 -1.84 7.69
N ASP A 214 -25.23 -0.61 7.36
CA ASP A 214 -26.57 -0.07 7.54
C ASP A 214 -27.60 -0.78 6.63
N LEU A 215 -27.27 -1.00 5.36
CA LEU A 215 -28.13 -1.77 4.44
C LEU A 215 -28.28 -3.22 4.91
N VAL A 216 -27.19 -3.88 5.28
CA VAL A 216 -27.22 -5.27 5.74
C VAL A 216 -28.05 -5.40 7.03
N LEU A 217 -27.92 -4.48 7.98
CA LEU A 217 -28.71 -4.47 9.21
C LEU A 217 -30.20 -4.23 8.95
N ARG A 218 -30.56 -3.29 8.07
CA ARG A 218 -31.95 -3.06 7.68
C ARG A 218 -32.57 -4.28 7.00
N LEU A 219 -31.83 -4.97 6.16
CA LEU A 219 -32.30 -6.17 5.46
C LEU A 219 -32.33 -7.40 6.37
N SER A 220 -31.42 -7.52 7.35
CA SER A 220 -31.41 -8.65 8.29
C SER A 220 -32.60 -8.67 9.24
N ASN A 221 -33.26 -7.52 9.44
CA ASN A 221 -34.47 -7.41 10.25
C ASN A 221 -35.74 -7.85 9.49
N ASP A 222 -35.64 -8.11 8.20
CA ASP A 222 -36.78 -8.59 7.42
C ASP A 222 -36.92 -10.11 7.54
N LYS A 223 -37.99 -10.54 8.19
CA LYS A 223 -38.32 -11.96 8.44
C LYS A 223 -38.50 -12.81 7.17
N ARG A 224 -38.62 -12.19 6.00
CA ARG A 224 -38.75 -12.86 4.69
C ARG A 224 -37.37 -13.25 4.11
N ILE A 225 -36.30 -12.77 4.70
CA ILE A 225 -34.92 -13.08 4.28
C ILE A 225 -34.39 -14.20 5.17
N ASP A 226 -34.11 -15.35 4.59
CA ASP A 226 -33.61 -16.52 5.30
C ASP A 226 -32.12 -16.36 5.67
N SER A 227 -31.33 -15.78 4.76
CA SER A 227 -29.93 -15.46 5.02
C SER A 227 -29.42 -14.31 4.15
N ILE A 228 -28.50 -13.52 4.70
CA ILE A 228 -27.83 -12.43 4.01
C ILE A 228 -26.32 -12.52 4.24
N ASN A 229 -25.56 -12.35 3.16
CA ASN A 229 -24.11 -12.31 3.17
C ASN A 229 -23.64 -11.24 2.19
N GLY A 230 -22.71 -10.39 2.66
CA GLY A 230 -22.31 -9.26 1.87
C GLY A 230 -20.86 -8.81 2.12
#